data_24a72c16075a5f2ce2964e3e52eff357
#
_entry.id   24a72c16075a5f2ce2964e3e52eff357
#
_cell.length_a   1.000
_cell.length_b   1.000
_cell.length_c   1.000
_cell.angle_alpha   90.00
_cell.angle_beta   90.00
_cell.angle_gamma   90.00
#
_symmetry.space_group_name_H-M   'P 1'
#
loop_
_entity.id
_entity.type
_entity.pdbx_description
1 polymer ?
#
loop_
_entity_poly.entity_id
_entity_poly.type
_entity_poly.pdbx_seq_one_letter_code
_entity_poly.pdbx_strand_id
1 'polypeptide(L)'
;MEINKKLLLILSLLLLSCSSENPVDPINLTGYSSESLVHDGLQRQYLIYLPSSYQENTSYPLVINFHGFGGQINEYSSYADMRSLADSENFILVYPQGENLNGSPHWNAALMGGNNKSDIDDLGFIESLILKLSSQNIINSDRVYMVGYSNGGIMSYAMACHKSNLVAAIASISGTMLYISNCEPNRSIPLLNIHGTEDPTLPYNGNNYYNSVDDALNFWNTNNNSDPLPNITLLNTNLDNIQFFGFSNSDNISVDHYKIINGSHIWFDINVNGKKKRKIKIKKKKKRS
;
A
#
# COMPACT_ATOMS: atom_id res chain seq x y z
N MET A 1 43.29 -60.11 -1.45
CA MET A 1 41.96 -59.53 -1.72
C MET A 1 42.16 -58.00 -1.73
N GLU A 2 42.50 -57.45 -2.91
CA GLU A 2 42.79 -56.01 -3.07
C GLU A 2 41.48 -55.26 -3.23
N ILE A 3 41.12 -54.48 -2.24
CA ILE A 3 39.98 -53.57 -2.27
C ILE A 3 40.39 -52.30 -3.06
N ASN A 4 39.71 -52.14 -4.14
CA ASN A 4 39.95 -51.18 -5.22
C ASN A 4 39.96 -49.73 -4.67
N LYS A 5 41.11 -49.09 -4.62
CA LYS A 5 41.32 -47.66 -4.20
C LYS A 5 40.55 -46.64 -5.08
N LYS A 6 39.99 -47.07 -6.19
CA LYS A 6 39.18 -46.19 -7.06
C LYS A 6 37.73 -46.00 -6.58
N LEU A 7 37.24 -46.85 -5.67
CA LEU A 7 35.85 -46.74 -5.17
C LEU A 7 35.76 -45.75 -3.98
N LEU A 8 36.88 -45.49 -3.29
CA LEU A 8 36.93 -44.53 -2.18
C LEU A 8 37.01 -43.06 -2.67
N LEU A 9 37.42 -42.81 -3.93
CA LEU A 9 37.57 -41.45 -4.46
C LEU A 9 36.24 -40.91 -5.05
N ILE A 10 35.27 -41.77 -5.32
CA ILE A 10 33.96 -41.37 -5.86
C ILE A 10 32.95 -41.06 -4.73
N LEU A 11 33.19 -41.59 -3.52
CA LEU A 11 32.30 -41.33 -2.38
C LEU A 11 32.66 -40.04 -1.62
N SER A 12 33.82 -39.42 -1.90
CA SER A 12 34.25 -38.16 -1.28
C SER A 12 33.83 -36.91 -2.07
N LEU A 13 33.25 -37.06 -3.29
CA LEU A 13 32.78 -35.94 -4.12
C LEU A 13 31.27 -35.66 -4.04
N LEU A 14 30.53 -36.42 -3.21
CA LEU A 14 29.07 -36.29 -3.06
C LEU A 14 28.63 -35.57 -1.78
N LEU A 15 29.55 -35.01 -0.98
CA LEU A 15 29.24 -34.31 0.27
C LEU A 15 29.59 -32.83 0.27
N LEU A 16 29.79 -32.20 -0.90
CA LEU A 16 30.02 -30.75 -1.05
C LEU A 16 28.91 -30.07 -1.85
N SER A 17 27.65 -30.51 -1.68
CA SER A 17 26.50 -29.66 -1.98
C SER A 17 26.04 -29.01 -0.67
N CYS A 18 26.87 -28.16 -0.09
CA CYS A 18 26.36 -27.11 0.78
C CYS A 18 25.55 -26.18 -0.13
N SER A 19 24.25 -26.18 0.04
CA SER A 19 23.40 -25.10 -0.41
C SER A 19 24.02 -23.80 0.16
N SER A 20 24.57 -22.97 -0.69
CA SER A 20 24.85 -21.59 -0.35
C SER A 20 23.49 -20.92 -0.17
N GLU A 21 22.97 -20.92 1.05
CA GLU A 21 22.04 -19.89 1.45
C GLU A 21 22.81 -18.59 1.21
N ASN A 22 22.36 -17.81 0.19
CA ASN A 22 22.91 -16.47 0.02
C ASN A 22 22.74 -15.75 1.34
N PRO A 23 23.80 -15.21 1.93
CA PRO A 23 23.67 -14.40 3.12
C PRO A 23 22.67 -13.28 2.77
N VAL A 24 21.60 -13.16 3.54
CA VAL A 24 20.69 -12.02 3.42
C VAL A 24 21.55 -10.81 3.74
N ASP A 25 21.81 -9.97 2.75
CA ASP A 25 22.54 -8.73 2.97
C ASP A 25 21.84 -7.98 4.09
N PRO A 26 22.57 -7.53 5.12
CA PRO A 26 21.96 -6.78 6.21
C PRO A 26 21.32 -5.52 5.65
N ILE A 27 20.03 -5.32 5.91
CA ILE A 27 19.32 -4.09 5.56
C ILE A 27 20.13 -2.93 6.13
N ASN A 28 20.45 -1.94 5.28
CA ASN A 28 21.18 -0.76 5.75
C ASN A 28 20.27 0.00 6.72
N LEU A 29 20.60 -0.06 8.01
CA LEU A 29 19.72 0.23 9.14
C LEU A 29 19.38 1.73 9.33
N THR A 30 19.80 2.62 8.43
CA THR A 30 19.53 4.05 8.54
C THR A 30 19.15 4.67 7.20
N GLY A 31 17.86 5.00 7.04
CA GLY A 31 17.36 5.67 5.85
C GLY A 31 16.72 4.74 4.81
N TYR A 32 16.62 5.19 3.55
CA TYR A 32 16.12 4.37 2.44
C TYR A 32 17.13 3.33 1.99
N SER A 33 16.67 2.09 1.79
CA SER A 33 17.35 1.11 0.96
C SER A 33 16.45 0.66 -0.20
N SER A 34 17.10 0.27 -1.32
CA SER A 34 16.43 -0.34 -2.46
C SER A 34 16.63 -1.84 -2.37
N GLU A 35 15.52 -2.55 -2.28
CA GLU A 35 15.47 -3.99 -2.05
C GLU A 35 14.67 -4.69 -3.15
N SER A 36 14.78 -6.01 -3.20
CA SER A 36 13.95 -6.82 -4.08
C SER A 36 13.61 -8.18 -3.50
N LEU A 37 12.59 -8.81 -4.08
CA LEU A 37 12.28 -10.21 -3.88
C LEU A 37 11.80 -10.83 -5.19
N VAL A 38 11.93 -12.15 -5.32
CA VAL A 38 11.36 -12.89 -6.45
C VAL A 38 9.94 -13.34 -6.09
N HIS A 39 8.97 -12.95 -6.93
CA HIS A 39 7.59 -13.41 -6.84
C HIS A 39 7.10 -13.81 -8.24
N ASP A 40 6.56 -15.02 -8.37
CA ASP A 40 6.07 -15.60 -9.63
C ASP A 40 7.09 -15.50 -10.78
N GLY A 41 8.38 -15.76 -10.47
CA GLY A 41 9.50 -15.70 -11.44
C GLY A 41 9.96 -14.28 -11.79
N LEU A 42 9.32 -13.24 -11.28
CA LEU A 42 9.67 -11.84 -11.52
C LEU A 42 10.46 -11.27 -10.33
N GLN A 43 11.52 -10.50 -10.64
CA GLN A 43 12.24 -9.75 -9.62
C GLN A 43 11.51 -8.44 -9.32
N ARG A 44 10.81 -8.39 -8.19
CA ARG A 44 9.99 -7.26 -7.76
C ARG A 44 10.79 -6.35 -6.83
N GLN A 45 10.83 -5.07 -7.16
CA GLN A 45 11.60 -4.06 -6.44
C GLN A 45 10.74 -3.30 -5.43
N TYR A 46 11.36 -2.79 -4.36
CA TYR A 46 10.74 -1.89 -3.41
C TYR A 46 11.79 -1.01 -2.71
N LEU A 47 11.38 0.18 -2.28
CA LEU A 47 12.13 0.98 -1.32
C LEU A 47 11.62 0.68 0.08
N ILE A 48 12.54 0.53 1.04
CA ILE A 48 12.20 0.43 2.46
C ILE A 48 12.86 1.59 3.22
N TYR A 49 12.11 2.20 4.14
CA TYR A 49 12.59 3.21 5.07
C TYR A 49 12.37 2.74 6.49
N LEU A 50 13.44 2.70 7.27
CA LEU A 50 13.40 2.44 8.71
C LEU A 50 13.34 3.77 9.46
N PRO A 51 12.44 3.93 10.45
CA PRO A 51 12.35 5.18 11.20
C PRO A 51 13.67 5.48 11.92
N SER A 52 13.97 6.76 12.15
CA SER A 52 15.21 7.21 12.79
C SER A 52 15.43 6.62 14.19
N SER A 53 14.37 6.19 14.85
CA SER A 53 14.38 5.50 16.14
C SER A 53 14.48 3.98 16.04
N TYR A 54 14.69 3.43 14.83
CA TYR A 54 14.73 1.98 14.62
C TYR A 54 15.76 1.30 15.54
N GLN A 55 15.35 0.19 16.13
CA GLN A 55 16.19 -0.67 16.96
C GLN A 55 16.04 -2.12 16.50
N GLU A 56 17.15 -2.82 16.37
CA GLU A 56 17.16 -4.26 16.09
C GLU A 56 16.35 -5.03 17.13
N ASN A 57 15.80 -6.17 16.72
CA ASN A 57 14.97 -7.05 17.56
C ASN A 57 13.70 -6.39 18.12
N THR A 58 13.22 -5.33 17.46
CA THR A 58 11.95 -4.69 17.76
C THR A 58 11.04 -4.81 16.56
N SER A 59 9.77 -5.21 16.78
CA SER A 59 8.77 -5.30 15.72
C SER A 59 8.02 -3.98 15.55
N TYR A 60 8.00 -3.45 14.35
CA TYR A 60 7.36 -2.17 14.00
C TYR A 60 6.06 -2.37 13.21
N PRO A 61 5.12 -1.44 13.27
CA PRO A 61 4.06 -1.37 12.27
C PRO A 61 4.66 -1.22 10.89
N LEU A 62 3.99 -1.78 9.87
CA LEU A 62 4.35 -1.62 8.46
C LEU A 62 3.34 -0.76 7.75
N VAL A 63 3.78 0.26 7.03
CA VAL A 63 2.97 1.01 6.06
C VAL A 63 3.51 0.75 4.67
N ILE A 64 2.66 0.21 3.78
CA ILE A 64 2.96 0.00 2.36
C ILE A 64 2.24 1.08 1.57
N ASN A 65 3.00 1.90 0.81
CA ASN A 65 2.45 3.03 0.05
C ASN A 65 2.59 2.80 -1.46
N PHE A 66 1.47 2.58 -2.14
CA PHE A 66 1.36 2.23 -3.55
C PHE A 66 1.30 3.47 -4.44
N HIS A 67 2.16 3.53 -5.47
CA HIS A 67 2.17 4.60 -6.47
C HIS A 67 0.94 4.55 -7.40
N GLY A 68 0.62 5.65 -8.07
CA GLY A 68 -0.37 5.71 -9.13
C GLY A 68 0.13 5.08 -10.45
N PHE A 69 -0.76 4.92 -11.43
CA PHE A 69 -0.41 4.43 -12.77
C PHE A 69 0.74 5.25 -13.38
N GLY A 70 1.74 4.57 -13.94
CA GLY A 70 2.94 5.17 -14.52
C GLY A 70 3.97 5.66 -13.47
N GLY A 71 3.74 5.41 -12.17
CA GLY A 71 4.62 5.88 -11.10
C GLY A 71 5.91 5.08 -10.98
N GLN A 72 7.03 5.79 -10.79
CA GLN A 72 8.33 5.20 -10.42
C GLN A 72 8.55 5.42 -8.93
N ILE A 73 8.99 4.38 -8.20
CA ILE A 73 9.09 4.46 -6.73
C ILE A 73 9.99 5.57 -6.23
N ASN A 74 11.10 5.86 -6.94
CA ASN A 74 12.02 6.93 -6.55
C ASN A 74 11.38 8.34 -6.64
N GLU A 75 10.58 8.58 -7.70
CA GLU A 75 9.84 9.83 -7.86
C GLU A 75 8.64 9.89 -6.90
N TYR A 76 7.92 8.77 -6.79
CA TYR A 76 6.74 8.67 -5.96
C TYR A 76 7.04 8.82 -4.48
N SER A 77 8.11 8.22 -3.98
CA SER A 77 8.54 8.34 -2.59
C SER A 77 8.86 9.79 -2.19
N SER A 78 9.23 10.64 -3.17
CA SER A 78 9.42 12.07 -2.96
C SER A 78 8.12 12.86 -3.10
N TYR A 79 7.18 12.40 -3.97
CA TYR A 79 5.87 13.03 -4.19
C TYR A 79 4.92 12.79 -3.02
N ALA A 80 4.88 11.57 -2.51
CA ALA A 80 4.08 11.12 -1.37
C ALA A 80 4.98 10.75 -0.18
N ASP A 81 5.86 11.68 0.21
CA ASP A 81 6.86 11.44 1.25
C ASP A 81 6.22 11.35 2.64
N MET A 82 6.29 10.16 3.23
CA MET A 82 5.77 9.86 4.57
C MET A 82 6.88 9.63 5.60
N ARG A 83 8.18 9.87 5.28
CA ARG A 83 9.29 9.61 6.22
C ARG A 83 9.17 10.36 7.53
N SER A 84 8.83 11.65 7.49
CA SER A 84 8.63 12.43 8.72
C SER A 84 7.50 11.86 9.60
N LEU A 85 6.48 11.24 8.99
CA LEU A 85 5.43 10.55 9.71
C LEU A 85 5.92 9.20 10.24
N ALA A 86 6.71 8.46 9.45
CA ALA A 86 7.34 7.22 9.89
C ALA A 86 8.23 7.44 11.12
N ASP A 87 9.00 8.52 11.15
CA ASP A 87 9.83 8.91 12.29
C ASP A 87 9.00 9.27 13.54
N SER A 88 7.92 10.05 13.36
CA SER A 88 7.11 10.49 14.50
C SER A 88 6.23 9.39 15.09
N GLU A 89 5.74 8.48 14.26
CA GLU A 89 4.81 7.41 14.63
C GLU A 89 5.48 6.03 14.76
N ASN A 90 6.79 5.95 14.52
CA ASN A 90 7.62 4.74 14.66
C ASN A 90 7.09 3.55 13.84
N PHE A 91 7.00 3.70 12.51
CA PHE A 91 6.66 2.60 11.62
C PHE A 91 7.68 2.43 10.48
N ILE A 92 7.79 1.21 9.97
CA ILE A 92 8.55 0.91 8.74
C ILE A 92 7.68 1.30 7.54
N LEU A 93 8.27 2.04 6.60
CA LEU A 93 7.59 2.53 5.40
C LEU A 93 8.15 1.84 4.16
N VAL A 94 7.28 1.27 3.33
CA VAL A 94 7.66 0.59 2.09
C VAL A 94 6.94 1.18 0.90
N TYR A 95 7.68 1.42 -0.19
CA TYR A 95 7.15 1.80 -1.51
C TYR A 95 7.48 0.68 -2.49
N PRO A 96 6.57 -0.24 -2.78
CA PRO A 96 6.79 -1.27 -3.78
C PRO A 96 6.64 -0.72 -5.19
N GLN A 97 7.31 -1.35 -6.19
CA GLN A 97 7.20 -1.04 -7.60
C GLN A 97 6.22 -1.99 -8.28
N GLY A 98 5.20 -1.43 -8.92
CA GLY A 98 4.31 -2.16 -9.80
C GLY A 98 5.00 -2.56 -11.11
N GLU A 99 4.58 -3.66 -11.72
CA GLU A 99 5.10 -4.12 -13.00
C GLU A 99 4.62 -3.27 -14.18
N ASN A 100 5.34 -3.39 -15.30
CA ASN A 100 5.02 -2.62 -16.50
C ASN A 100 3.83 -3.22 -17.25
N LEU A 101 2.86 -2.36 -17.56
CA LEU A 101 1.81 -2.60 -18.54
C LEU A 101 2.06 -1.68 -19.74
N ASN A 102 2.50 -2.22 -20.87
CA ASN A 102 2.78 -1.45 -22.07
C ASN A 102 3.73 -0.26 -21.83
N GLY A 103 4.78 -0.47 -21.03
CA GLY A 103 5.78 0.53 -20.70
C GLY A 103 5.45 1.46 -19.53
N SER A 104 4.30 1.29 -18.90
CA SER A 104 3.88 2.08 -17.73
C SER A 104 3.72 1.20 -16.50
N PRO A 105 4.44 1.45 -15.40
CA PRO A 105 4.23 0.73 -14.16
C PRO A 105 2.79 0.88 -13.65
N HIS A 106 2.20 -0.22 -13.16
CA HIS A 106 0.83 -0.24 -12.68
C HIS A 106 0.63 -1.30 -11.60
N TRP A 107 -0.54 -1.27 -10.96
CA TRP A 107 -1.03 -2.30 -10.05
C TRP A 107 -2.20 -3.02 -10.70
N ASN A 108 -2.09 -4.35 -10.80
CA ASN A 108 -3.19 -5.22 -11.14
C ASN A 108 -4.02 -5.50 -9.88
N ALA A 109 -4.99 -4.64 -9.63
CA ALA A 109 -5.79 -4.63 -8.41
C ALA A 109 -7.01 -5.57 -8.51
N ALA A 110 -6.80 -6.79 -9.00
CA ALA A 110 -7.85 -7.81 -9.14
C ALA A 110 -7.25 -9.21 -9.01
N LEU A 111 -8.09 -10.19 -8.74
CA LEU A 111 -7.68 -11.59 -8.72
C LEU A 111 -7.24 -12.06 -10.11
N MET A 112 -6.25 -12.95 -10.16
CA MET A 112 -5.78 -13.57 -11.39
C MET A 112 -6.93 -14.25 -12.15
N GLY A 113 -6.90 -14.19 -13.48
CA GLY A 113 -7.89 -14.84 -14.35
C GLY A 113 -9.22 -14.11 -14.54
N GLY A 114 -9.38 -12.88 -13.98
CA GLY A 114 -10.54 -12.01 -14.21
C GLY A 114 -10.36 -11.09 -15.43
N ASN A 115 -11.23 -10.07 -15.55
CA ASN A 115 -11.08 -8.98 -16.54
C ASN A 115 -9.95 -8.02 -16.13
N ASN A 116 -8.75 -8.54 -16.00
CA ASN A 116 -7.58 -7.82 -15.54
C ASN A 116 -6.89 -7.12 -16.70
N LYS A 117 -6.23 -6.01 -16.42
CA LYS A 117 -5.38 -5.32 -17.40
C LYS A 117 -4.10 -6.12 -17.72
N SER A 118 -3.68 -7.00 -16.81
CA SER A 118 -2.52 -7.90 -16.95
C SER A 118 -2.71 -9.15 -16.11
N ASP A 119 -1.89 -10.17 -16.36
CA ASP A 119 -1.85 -11.42 -15.57
C ASP A 119 -0.80 -11.36 -14.44
N ILE A 120 -0.35 -10.18 -14.04
CA ILE A 120 0.61 -10.01 -12.95
C ILE A 120 -0.10 -10.21 -11.61
N ASP A 121 0.45 -11.08 -10.76
CA ASP A 121 -0.04 -11.31 -9.39
C ASP A 121 0.52 -10.30 -8.41
N ASP A 122 -0.01 -9.07 -8.45
CA ASP A 122 0.40 -8.01 -7.52
C ASP A 122 -0.09 -8.25 -6.10
N LEU A 123 -1.24 -8.90 -5.92
CA LEU A 123 -1.77 -9.25 -4.58
C LEU A 123 -0.85 -10.25 -3.88
N GLY A 124 -0.41 -11.30 -4.60
CA GLY A 124 0.53 -12.29 -4.07
C GLY A 124 1.93 -11.71 -3.86
N PHE A 125 2.37 -10.77 -4.71
CA PHE A 125 3.63 -10.05 -4.48
C PHE A 125 3.62 -9.31 -3.14
N ILE A 126 2.57 -8.56 -2.84
CA ILE A 126 2.47 -7.82 -1.57
C ILE A 126 2.37 -8.77 -0.37
N GLU A 127 1.65 -9.89 -0.50
CA GLU A 127 1.66 -10.95 0.52
C GLU A 127 3.08 -11.48 0.75
N SER A 128 3.82 -11.82 -0.32
CA SER A 128 5.21 -12.31 -0.25
C SER A 128 6.15 -11.29 0.39
N LEU A 129 5.95 -10.00 0.11
CA LEU A 129 6.71 -8.91 0.73
C LEU A 129 6.46 -8.83 2.24
N ILE A 130 5.19 -8.90 2.68
CA ILE A 130 4.83 -8.92 4.10
C ILE A 130 5.45 -10.13 4.80
N LEU A 131 5.35 -11.32 4.20
CA LEU A 131 5.92 -12.56 4.75
C LEU A 131 7.45 -12.47 4.87
N LYS A 132 8.13 -11.92 3.86
CA LYS A 132 9.58 -11.69 3.91
C LYS A 132 9.96 -10.79 5.08
N LEU A 133 9.32 -9.63 5.23
CA LEU A 133 9.63 -8.68 6.31
C LEU A 133 9.26 -9.25 7.69
N SER A 134 8.18 -10.05 7.77
CA SER A 134 7.78 -10.75 9.00
C SER A 134 8.81 -11.80 9.41
N SER A 135 9.34 -12.57 8.46
CA SER A 135 10.37 -13.59 8.74
C SER A 135 11.69 -13.00 9.24
N GLN A 136 11.95 -11.74 8.94
CA GLN A 136 13.09 -10.98 9.46
C GLN A 136 12.84 -10.41 10.88
N ASN A 137 11.65 -10.62 11.44
CA ASN A 137 11.22 -10.11 12.76
C ASN A 137 11.27 -8.59 12.90
N ILE A 138 11.23 -7.84 11.80
CA ILE A 138 11.28 -6.37 11.83
C ILE A 138 9.89 -5.74 11.85
N ILE A 139 8.85 -6.47 11.47
CA ILE A 139 7.47 -5.97 11.46
C ILE A 139 6.55 -6.76 12.40
N ASN A 140 5.52 -6.07 12.89
CA ASN A 140 4.36 -6.68 13.53
C ASN A 140 3.30 -6.98 12.45
N SER A 141 3.07 -8.25 12.13
CA SER A 141 2.13 -8.68 11.09
C SER A 141 0.67 -8.32 11.36
N ASP A 142 0.30 -8.03 12.62
CA ASP A 142 -1.04 -7.56 12.97
C ASP A 142 -1.23 -6.04 12.73
N ARG A 143 -0.15 -5.33 12.41
CA ARG A 143 -0.12 -3.88 12.22
C ARG A 143 0.42 -3.51 10.85
N VAL A 144 -0.19 -4.06 9.79
CA VAL A 144 0.15 -3.80 8.39
C VAL A 144 -0.92 -2.91 7.76
N TYR A 145 -0.53 -1.75 7.28
CA TYR A 145 -1.39 -0.71 6.74
C TYR A 145 -1.09 -0.50 5.26
N MET A 146 -2.15 -0.33 4.46
CA MET A 146 -2.04 -0.06 3.03
C MET A 146 -2.44 1.38 2.74
N VAL A 147 -1.60 2.09 2.01
CA VAL A 147 -1.87 3.46 1.56
C VAL A 147 -1.61 3.51 0.07
N GLY A 148 -2.37 4.28 -0.70
CA GLY A 148 -2.07 4.42 -2.11
C GLY A 148 -2.75 5.60 -2.77
N TYR A 149 -2.16 6.02 -3.88
CA TYR A 149 -2.63 7.11 -4.73
C TYR A 149 -3.17 6.57 -6.03
N SER A 150 -4.35 7.03 -6.48
CA SER A 150 -4.91 6.70 -7.79
C SER A 150 -5.01 5.17 -7.98
N ASN A 151 -4.34 4.57 -8.96
CA ASN A 151 -4.23 3.11 -9.12
C ASN A 151 -3.69 2.41 -7.86
N GLY A 152 -2.78 3.05 -7.10
CA GLY A 152 -2.35 2.55 -5.80
C GLY A 152 -3.44 2.59 -4.73
N GLY A 153 -4.34 3.59 -4.78
CA GLY A 153 -5.52 3.63 -3.92
C GLY A 153 -6.50 2.50 -4.23
N ILE A 154 -6.67 2.17 -5.53
CA ILE A 154 -7.42 0.99 -5.97
C ILE A 154 -6.77 -0.29 -5.44
N MET A 155 -5.43 -0.39 -5.48
CA MET A 155 -4.68 -1.53 -4.95
C MET A 155 -4.88 -1.69 -3.43
N SER A 156 -4.95 -0.57 -2.68
CA SER A 156 -5.25 -0.62 -1.24
C SER A 156 -6.62 -1.25 -0.97
N TYR A 157 -7.65 -0.88 -1.75
CA TYR A 157 -8.96 -1.53 -1.68
C TYR A 157 -8.90 -3.02 -2.04
N ALA A 158 -8.18 -3.39 -3.10
CA ALA A 158 -8.04 -4.78 -3.53
C ALA A 158 -7.37 -5.65 -2.46
N MET A 159 -6.33 -5.16 -1.79
CA MET A 159 -5.71 -5.84 -0.65
C MET A 159 -6.71 -6.03 0.50
N ALA A 160 -7.50 -5.03 0.83
CA ALA A 160 -8.54 -5.16 1.85
C ALA A 160 -9.63 -6.15 1.46
N CYS A 161 -10.03 -6.22 0.19
CA CYS A 161 -11.02 -7.15 -0.32
C CYS A 161 -10.55 -8.60 -0.33
N HIS A 162 -9.33 -8.84 -0.83
CA HIS A 162 -8.88 -10.20 -1.17
C HIS A 162 -7.84 -10.77 -0.20
N LYS A 163 -7.22 -9.92 0.60
CA LYS A 163 -6.18 -10.26 1.59
C LYS A 163 -6.46 -9.61 2.94
N SER A 164 -7.74 -9.53 3.32
CA SER A 164 -8.22 -8.83 4.51
C SER A 164 -7.55 -9.26 5.82
N ASN A 165 -7.14 -10.53 5.92
CA ASN A 165 -6.40 -11.07 7.07
C ASN A 165 -4.99 -10.51 7.23
N LEU A 166 -4.41 -9.92 6.17
CA LEU A 166 -3.08 -9.29 6.20
C LEU A 166 -3.13 -7.78 6.44
N VAL A 167 -4.34 -7.17 6.46
CA VAL A 167 -4.50 -5.71 6.42
C VAL A 167 -5.13 -5.22 7.70
N ALA A 168 -4.45 -4.37 8.46
CA ALA A 168 -4.99 -3.74 9.66
C ALA A 168 -5.95 -2.58 9.34
N ALA A 169 -5.59 -1.74 8.38
CA ALA A 169 -6.43 -0.65 7.85
C ALA A 169 -5.92 -0.20 6.48
N ILE A 170 -6.76 0.53 5.73
CA ILE A 170 -6.38 1.09 4.43
C ILE A 170 -6.60 2.60 4.35
N ALA A 171 -5.80 3.26 3.49
CA ALA A 171 -6.04 4.63 3.06
C ALA A 171 -5.98 4.73 1.53
N SER A 172 -6.97 5.35 0.93
CA SER A 172 -7.05 5.58 -0.51
C SER A 172 -7.12 7.06 -0.81
N ILE A 173 -6.12 7.57 -1.53
CA ILE A 173 -6.02 8.96 -1.93
C ILE A 173 -6.29 9.07 -3.43
N SER A 174 -7.35 9.78 -3.81
CA SER A 174 -7.81 9.90 -5.21
C SER A 174 -7.97 8.53 -5.89
N GLY A 175 -8.40 7.52 -5.12
CA GLY A 175 -8.67 6.16 -5.56
C GLY A 175 -10.10 5.75 -5.22
N THR A 176 -10.63 4.75 -5.90
CA THR A 176 -11.93 4.14 -5.63
C THR A 176 -11.88 2.63 -5.83
N MET A 177 -12.99 1.93 -5.64
CA MET A 177 -13.08 0.49 -5.89
C MET A 177 -13.34 0.20 -7.37
N LEU A 178 -12.69 -0.84 -7.92
CA LEU A 178 -12.99 -1.33 -9.28
C LEU A 178 -14.24 -2.23 -9.28
N TYR A 179 -14.26 -3.23 -8.38
CA TYR A 179 -15.26 -4.29 -8.38
C TYR A 179 -15.78 -4.52 -6.97
N ILE A 180 -16.88 -3.83 -6.62
CA ILE A 180 -17.56 -4.04 -5.34
C ILE A 180 -18.12 -5.47 -5.26
N SER A 181 -18.69 -6.00 -6.35
CA SER A 181 -19.31 -7.32 -6.41
C SER A 181 -18.38 -8.50 -6.09
N ASN A 182 -17.08 -8.30 -6.24
CA ASN A 182 -16.06 -9.36 -6.01
C ASN A 182 -15.27 -9.10 -4.72
N CYS A 183 -15.71 -8.17 -3.89
CA CYS A 183 -15.04 -7.81 -2.65
C CYS A 183 -15.71 -8.54 -1.48
N GLU A 184 -15.02 -9.52 -0.91
CA GLU A 184 -15.50 -10.36 0.19
C GLU A 184 -14.50 -10.37 1.34
N PRO A 185 -14.33 -9.26 2.06
CA PRO A 185 -13.45 -9.22 3.21
C PRO A 185 -14.01 -10.10 4.33
N ASN A 186 -13.15 -10.89 4.99
CA ASN A 186 -13.56 -11.80 6.05
C ASN A 186 -13.59 -11.15 7.44
N ARG A 187 -13.37 -9.84 7.52
CA ARG A 187 -13.41 -9.03 8.74
C ARG A 187 -13.68 -7.56 8.44
N SER A 188 -14.04 -6.82 9.45
CA SER A 188 -14.13 -5.36 9.39
C SER A 188 -12.72 -4.74 9.25
N ILE A 189 -12.59 -3.74 8.37
CA ILE A 189 -11.32 -3.04 8.11
C ILE A 189 -11.55 -1.53 8.16
N PRO A 190 -10.85 -0.79 9.04
CA PRO A 190 -10.87 0.66 9.03
C PRO A 190 -10.41 1.22 7.69
N LEU A 191 -11.09 2.25 7.21
CA LEU A 191 -10.84 2.90 5.94
C LEU A 191 -10.67 4.40 6.11
N LEU A 192 -9.65 4.97 5.48
CA LEU A 192 -9.55 6.39 5.21
C LEU A 192 -9.64 6.62 3.69
N ASN A 193 -10.60 7.44 3.26
CA ASN A 193 -10.69 7.89 1.86
C ASN A 193 -10.50 9.41 1.78
N ILE A 194 -9.69 9.87 0.82
CA ILE A 194 -9.47 11.29 0.53
C ILE A 194 -9.68 11.48 -0.96
N HIS A 195 -10.70 12.25 -1.37
CA HIS A 195 -11.04 12.37 -2.78
C HIS A 195 -11.55 13.77 -3.15
N GLY A 196 -11.12 14.25 -4.32
CA GLY A 196 -11.56 15.51 -4.89
C GLY A 196 -12.87 15.39 -5.66
N THR A 197 -13.80 16.34 -5.49
CA THR A 197 -15.10 16.29 -6.19
C THR A 197 -15.01 16.58 -7.69
N GLU A 198 -13.91 17.20 -8.14
CA GLU A 198 -13.63 17.49 -9.56
C GLU A 198 -12.46 16.66 -10.10
N ASP A 199 -12.31 15.43 -9.60
CA ASP A 199 -11.31 14.49 -10.11
C ASP A 199 -11.67 14.06 -11.55
N PRO A 200 -10.85 14.44 -12.56
CA PRO A 200 -11.16 14.11 -13.96
C PRO A 200 -10.68 12.71 -14.37
N THR A 201 -9.88 12.04 -13.53
CA THR A 201 -9.26 10.74 -13.82
C THR A 201 -10.06 9.59 -13.22
N LEU A 202 -10.37 9.70 -11.93
CA LEU A 202 -11.28 8.80 -11.21
C LEU A 202 -12.44 9.64 -10.67
N PRO A 203 -13.50 9.84 -11.46
CA PRO A 203 -14.58 10.74 -11.10
C PRO A 203 -15.23 10.38 -9.76
N TYR A 204 -15.47 11.37 -8.91
CA TYR A 204 -16.11 11.20 -7.60
C TYR A 204 -17.42 10.41 -7.70
N ASN A 205 -18.24 10.71 -8.71
CA ASN A 205 -19.52 10.06 -8.94
C ASN A 205 -19.41 8.74 -9.72
N GLY A 206 -18.17 8.24 -9.94
CA GLY A 206 -17.95 7.04 -10.73
C GLY A 206 -18.25 7.20 -12.23
N ASN A 207 -18.13 6.11 -12.95
CA ASN A 207 -18.48 5.98 -14.37
C ASN A 207 -18.66 4.49 -14.74
N ASN A 208 -18.71 4.17 -16.03
CA ASN A 208 -18.86 2.77 -16.48
C ASN A 208 -17.71 1.84 -16.11
N TYR A 209 -16.57 2.37 -15.65
CA TYR A 209 -15.35 1.59 -15.31
C TYR A 209 -15.02 1.60 -13.81
N TYR A 210 -15.51 2.59 -13.08
CA TYR A 210 -15.18 2.81 -11.68
C TYR A 210 -16.44 3.05 -10.87
N ASN A 211 -16.54 2.42 -9.71
CA ASN A 211 -17.58 2.73 -8.75
C ASN A 211 -17.42 4.16 -8.25
N SER A 212 -18.51 4.78 -7.85
CA SER A 212 -18.46 6.09 -7.19
C SER A 212 -17.73 5.98 -5.84
N VAL A 213 -17.22 7.10 -5.34
CA VAL A 213 -16.66 7.16 -3.98
C VAL A 213 -17.74 6.82 -2.96
N ASP A 214 -18.96 7.30 -3.16
CA ASP A 214 -20.08 7.03 -2.25
C ASP A 214 -20.46 5.53 -2.22
N ASP A 215 -20.41 4.82 -3.37
CA ASP A 215 -20.63 3.36 -3.42
C ASP A 215 -19.55 2.61 -2.63
N ALA A 216 -18.29 3.01 -2.78
CA ALA A 216 -17.18 2.41 -2.03
C ALA A 216 -17.34 2.63 -0.52
N LEU A 217 -17.68 3.85 -0.10
CA LEU A 217 -17.93 4.16 1.32
C LEU A 217 -19.11 3.37 1.89
N ASN A 218 -20.22 3.28 1.13
CA ASN A 218 -21.41 2.52 1.54
C ASN A 218 -21.09 1.03 1.69
N PHE A 219 -20.31 0.46 0.78
CA PHE A 219 -19.84 -0.92 0.90
C PHE A 219 -19.07 -1.15 2.22
N TRP A 220 -18.06 -0.31 2.50
CA TRP A 220 -17.23 -0.47 3.70
C TRP A 220 -17.99 -0.15 4.98
N ASN A 221 -18.92 0.80 4.98
CA ASN A 221 -19.83 1.06 6.11
C ASN A 221 -20.68 -0.16 6.42
N THR A 222 -21.23 -0.81 5.39
CA THR A 222 -22.01 -2.04 5.54
C THR A 222 -21.16 -3.19 6.06
N ASN A 223 -19.99 -3.41 5.45
CA ASN A 223 -19.05 -4.47 5.86
C ASN A 223 -18.59 -4.29 7.32
N ASN A 224 -18.34 -3.06 7.72
CA ASN A 224 -17.86 -2.73 9.06
C ASN A 224 -18.98 -2.62 10.08
N ASN A 225 -20.24 -2.78 9.66
CA ASN A 225 -21.42 -2.59 10.52
C ASN A 225 -21.40 -1.22 11.22
N SER A 226 -21.06 -0.17 10.46
CA SER A 226 -21.00 1.20 10.95
C SER A 226 -22.38 1.80 11.14
N ASP A 227 -22.48 2.80 12.04
CA ASP A 227 -23.69 3.61 12.14
C ASP A 227 -24.02 4.24 10.77
N PRO A 228 -25.31 4.27 10.37
CA PRO A 228 -25.71 4.77 9.06
C PRO A 228 -25.53 6.28 8.92
N LEU A 229 -25.42 7.02 10.01
CA LEU A 229 -25.26 8.47 10.03
C LEU A 229 -23.83 8.86 10.41
N PRO A 230 -23.12 9.60 9.54
CA PRO A 230 -21.78 10.06 9.85
C PRO A 230 -21.76 11.24 10.83
N ASN A 231 -20.69 11.35 11.57
CA ASN A 231 -20.30 12.63 12.18
C ASN A 231 -19.71 13.52 11.07
N ILE A 232 -20.34 14.68 10.83
CA ILE A 232 -19.91 15.60 9.78
C ILE A 232 -19.20 16.79 10.40
N THR A 233 -18.01 17.10 9.89
CA THR A 233 -17.23 18.28 10.26
C THR A 233 -16.80 19.04 9.01
N LEU A 234 -17.04 20.35 9.00
CA LEU A 234 -16.55 21.24 7.94
C LEU A 234 -15.19 21.79 8.36
N LEU A 235 -14.17 21.47 7.59
CA LEU A 235 -12.81 21.93 7.78
C LEU A 235 -12.49 23.00 6.73
N ASN A 236 -12.63 24.26 7.11
CA ASN A 236 -12.29 25.36 6.23
C ASN A 236 -10.77 25.61 6.34
N THR A 237 -10.05 25.28 5.29
CA THR A 237 -8.66 25.70 5.13
C THR A 237 -8.61 26.95 4.22
N ASN A 238 -7.52 27.69 4.26
CA ASN A 238 -7.37 28.88 3.38
C ASN A 238 -7.31 28.52 1.87
N LEU A 239 -7.31 27.23 1.53
CA LEU A 239 -7.10 26.71 0.17
C LEU A 239 -8.25 25.84 -0.32
N ASP A 240 -8.95 25.12 0.58
CA ASP A 240 -9.97 24.14 0.20
C ASP A 240 -11.10 24.07 1.23
N ASN A 241 -12.32 23.89 0.75
CA ASN A 241 -13.45 23.49 1.57
C ASN A 241 -13.40 21.97 1.71
N ILE A 242 -13.09 21.47 2.89
CA ILE A 242 -13.03 20.04 3.19
C ILE A 242 -14.24 19.67 4.04
N GLN A 243 -14.98 18.67 3.58
CA GLN A 243 -16.02 18.03 4.38
C GLN A 243 -15.47 16.69 4.89
N PHE A 244 -15.41 16.54 6.18
CA PHE A 244 -15.09 15.28 6.84
C PHE A 244 -16.37 14.54 7.20
N PHE A 245 -16.43 13.26 6.85
CA PHE A 245 -17.48 12.32 7.20
C PHE A 245 -16.84 11.16 7.98
N GLY A 246 -17.16 11.00 9.24
CA GLY A 246 -16.69 9.92 10.08
C GLY A 246 -17.84 8.97 10.42
N PHE A 247 -17.75 7.73 9.97
CA PHE A 247 -18.64 6.63 10.34
C PHE A 247 -17.86 5.71 11.29
N SER A 248 -18.53 5.17 12.29
CA SER A 248 -17.91 4.22 13.22
C SER A 248 -18.94 3.22 13.72
N ASN A 249 -18.47 2.11 14.24
CA ASN A 249 -19.28 1.12 14.94
C ASN A 249 -18.97 1.11 16.45
N SER A 250 -19.62 0.21 17.19
CA SER A 250 -19.39 0.03 18.63
C SER A 250 -17.97 -0.37 19.00
N ASP A 251 -17.24 -1.00 18.06
CA ASP A 251 -15.86 -1.45 18.25
C ASP A 251 -14.82 -0.39 17.84
N ASN A 252 -15.27 0.84 17.56
CA ASN A 252 -14.48 1.96 17.07
C ASN A 252 -13.76 1.70 15.73
N ILE A 253 -14.31 0.83 14.90
CA ILE A 253 -13.84 0.64 13.52
C ILE A 253 -14.44 1.76 12.68
N SER A 254 -13.59 2.62 12.11
CA SER A 254 -14.05 3.80 11.37
C SER A 254 -13.96 3.64 9.86
N VAL A 255 -14.87 4.32 9.18
CA VAL A 255 -14.77 4.67 7.76
C VAL A 255 -14.75 6.19 7.69
N ASP A 256 -13.60 6.75 7.43
CA ASP A 256 -13.37 8.19 7.42
C ASP A 256 -13.23 8.69 5.99
N HIS A 257 -13.96 9.74 5.63
CA HIS A 257 -13.90 10.34 4.31
C HIS A 257 -13.65 11.84 4.37
N TYR A 258 -12.58 12.27 3.69
CA TYR A 258 -12.28 13.67 3.43
C TYR A 258 -12.68 14.01 2.00
N LYS A 259 -13.83 14.67 1.85
CA LYS A 259 -14.35 15.17 0.58
C LYS A 259 -13.78 16.55 0.30
N ILE A 260 -12.90 16.65 -0.68
CA ILE A 260 -12.25 17.90 -1.06
C ILE A 260 -13.08 18.58 -2.15
N ILE A 261 -13.80 19.64 -1.79
CA ILE A 261 -14.67 20.36 -2.72
C ILE A 261 -13.81 21.06 -3.78
N ASN A 262 -14.13 20.84 -5.06
CA ASN A 262 -13.39 21.28 -6.24
C ASN A 262 -11.96 20.71 -6.32
N GLY A 263 -11.65 19.69 -5.51
CA GLY A 263 -10.36 19.01 -5.54
C GLY A 263 -10.21 18.18 -6.82
N SER A 264 -9.01 18.19 -7.40
CA SER A 264 -8.64 17.44 -8.60
C SER A 264 -7.92 16.13 -8.25
N HIS A 265 -7.44 15.40 -9.29
CA HIS A 265 -6.70 14.14 -9.14
C HIS A 265 -5.26 14.36 -8.66
N ILE A 266 -5.03 14.45 -7.35
CA ILE A 266 -3.71 14.71 -6.75
C ILE A 266 -3.52 13.90 -5.45
N TRP A 267 -2.27 13.79 -4.98
CA TRP A 267 -1.99 13.41 -3.60
C TRP A 267 -2.32 14.58 -2.67
N PHE A 268 -3.19 14.35 -1.69
CA PHE A 268 -3.58 15.35 -0.70
C PHE A 268 -2.80 15.14 0.60
N ASP A 269 -1.97 16.11 0.98
CA ASP A 269 -1.34 16.15 2.29
C ASP A 269 -2.30 16.83 3.29
N ILE A 270 -3.16 16.05 3.94
CA ILE A 270 -4.08 16.57 4.95
C ILE A 270 -3.44 16.43 6.33
N ASN A 271 -3.12 17.56 6.96
CA ASN A 271 -2.68 17.58 8.35
C ASN A 271 -3.91 17.78 9.26
N VAL A 272 -4.44 16.68 9.79
CA VAL A 272 -5.69 16.65 10.59
C VAL A 272 -5.48 17.16 12.03
N ASN A 273 -4.25 17.21 12.50
CA ASN A 273 -3.91 17.69 13.83
C ASN A 273 -3.69 19.21 13.83
N GLY A 274 -4.76 19.98 14.02
CA GLY A 274 -4.81 21.46 14.06
C GLY A 274 -3.89 22.19 15.03
N LYS A 275 -2.73 21.63 15.41
CA LYS A 275 -1.71 22.22 16.28
C LYS A 275 -0.37 22.43 15.57
N LYS A 276 -0.36 23.01 14.40
CA LYS A 276 0.68 23.86 13.81
C LYS A 276 0.36 24.05 12.33
N LYS A 277 0.19 25.28 11.92
CA LYS A 277 0.06 25.72 10.52
C LYS A 277 1.21 25.13 9.68
N ARG A 278 1.01 23.97 9.05
CA ARG A 278 1.80 23.55 7.90
C ARG A 278 0.97 23.81 6.65
N LYS A 279 1.51 24.61 5.75
CA LYS A 279 0.90 24.93 4.46
C LYS A 279 0.67 23.61 3.70
N ILE A 280 -0.58 23.33 3.33
CA ILE A 280 -0.90 22.32 2.33
C ILE A 280 -0.21 22.77 1.04
N LYS A 281 0.89 22.12 0.66
CA LYS A 281 1.57 22.41 -0.61
C LYS A 281 0.89 21.60 -1.71
N ILE A 282 -0.12 22.17 -2.34
CA ILE A 282 -0.64 21.64 -3.61
C ILE A 282 0.44 21.91 -4.67
N LYS A 283 1.23 20.88 -5.01
CA LYS A 283 2.17 20.97 -6.13
C LYS A 283 1.37 20.84 -7.44
N LYS A 284 0.99 21.98 -8.02
CA LYS A 284 0.48 22.01 -9.40
C LYS A 284 1.62 21.59 -10.34
N LYS A 285 1.46 20.46 -11.06
CA LYS A 285 2.31 20.13 -12.21
C LYS A 285 2.16 21.27 -13.23
N LYS A 286 3.21 22.04 -13.51
CA LYS A 286 3.23 22.97 -14.65
C LYS A 286 3.03 22.13 -15.92
N LYS A 287 1.95 22.39 -16.68
CA LYS A 287 1.86 21.91 -18.06
C LYS A 287 3.08 22.44 -18.80
N ARG A 288 3.90 21.55 -19.33
CA ARG A 288 4.87 21.92 -20.36
C ARG A 288 4.06 22.17 -21.62
N SER A 289 4.10 23.41 -22.10
CA SER A 289 3.65 23.86 -23.42
C SER A 289 4.55 23.22 -24.50
#